data_b7193cbe63d6cdf60c26005ab1b3d28b
#
_entry.id   b7193cbe63d6cdf60c26005ab1b3d28b
#
_cell.length_a   1.000
_cell.length_b   1.000
_cell.length_c   1.000
_cell.angle_alpha   90.00
_cell.angle_beta   90.00
_cell.angle_gamma   90.00
#
_symmetry.space_group_name_H-M   'P 1'
#
loop_
_entity.id
_entity.type
_entity.pdbx_description
1 polymer ?
#
loop_
_entity_poly.entity_id
_entity_poly.type
_entity_poly.pdbx_seq_one_letter_code
_entity_poly.pdbx_strand_id
1 'polypeptide(L)'
;VLRRDGHNCAYCGRYANTIDHVQPKSRGGRDSWENLVAACLKCNNKKGDKTLSEIGWTLNFSPRMPAGTIWMVRGAERFEPEWDPYLGLARAA
;
A
#
# COMPACT_ATOMS: atom_id res chain seq x y z
N VAL A 1 -4.78 4.67 1.75
CA VAL A 1 -4.23 3.86 0.64
C VAL A 1 -5.33 3.17 -0.13
N LEU A 2 -6.24 2.51 0.56
CA LEU A 2 -7.32 1.82 -0.15
C LEU A 2 -8.18 2.79 -0.96
N ARG A 3 -8.52 3.91 -0.36
CA ARG A 3 -9.33 4.91 -1.07
C ARG A 3 -8.57 5.50 -2.24
N ARG A 4 -7.28 5.79 -2.04
CA ARG A 4 -6.47 6.31 -3.13
C ARG A 4 -6.46 5.36 -4.31
N ASP A 5 -6.39 4.07 -4.03
CA ASP A 5 -6.29 3.05 -5.07
C ASP A 5 -7.65 2.55 -5.52
N GLY A 6 -8.73 3.14 -5.02
CA GLY A 6 -10.08 2.77 -5.43
C GLY A 6 -10.42 1.34 -5.10
N HIS A 7 -9.81 0.77 -4.07
CA HIS A 7 -10.00 -0.62 -3.69
C HIS A 7 -9.68 -1.57 -4.83
N ASN A 8 -8.73 -1.20 -5.68
CA ASN A 8 -8.27 -2.07 -6.75
C ASN A 8 -6.93 -2.67 -6.38
N CYS A 9 -6.82 -3.97 -6.48
CA CYS A 9 -5.56 -4.64 -6.20
C CYS A 9 -4.50 -4.20 -7.20
N ALA A 10 -3.35 -3.77 -6.68
CA ALA A 10 -2.28 -3.29 -7.53
C ALA A 10 -1.67 -4.40 -8.39
N TYR A 11 -1.89 -5.65 -8.02
CA TYR A 11 -1.26 -6.77 -8.71
C TYR A 11 -2.21 -7.48 -9.67
N CYS A 12 -3.46 -7.69 -9.28
CA CYS A 12 -4.39 -8.43 -10.14
C CYS A 12 -5.59 -7.60 -10.61
N GLY A 13 -5.78 -6.41 -10.05
CA GLY A 13 -6.86 -5.53 -10.46
C GLY A 13 -8.21 -5.84 -9.85
N ARG A 14 -8.33 -6.87 -9.05
CA ARG A 14 -9.59 -7.21 -8.42
C ARG A 14 -9.82 -6.36 -7.17
N TYR A 15 -10.99 -6.50 -6.58
CA TYR A 15 -11.31 -5.79 -5.37
C TYR A 15 -10.27 -6.07 -4.28
N ALA A 16 -9.87 -5.03 -3.59
CA ALA A 16 -8.86 -5.12 -2.54
C ALA A 16 -9.31 -4.38 -1.30
N ASN A 17 -9.14 -5.02 -0.15
CA ASN A 17 -9.43 -4.38 1.13
C ASN A 17 -8.29 -4.57 2.11
N THR A 18 -7.12 -4.96 1.63
CA THR A 18 -5.91 -5.03 2.44
C THR A 18 -4.84 -4.15 1.81
N ILE A 19 -3.80 -3.89 2.58
CA ILE A 19 -2.69 -3.06 2.13
C ILE A 19 -1.42 -3.89 2.15
N ASP A 20 -0.61 -3.74 1.11
CA ASP A 20 0.64 -4.45 1.01
C ASP A 20 1.78 -3.46 0.87
N HIS A 21 2.93 -3.82 1.40
CA HIS A 21 4.17 -3.09 1.18
C HIS A 21 4.82 -3.63 -0.08
N VAL A 22 4.97 -2.78 -1.09
CA VAL A 22 5.61 -3.21 -2.34
C VAL A 22 6.99 -3.77 -2.03
N GLN A 23 7.81 -3.00 -1.32
CA GLN A 23 9.05 -3.51 -0.76
C GLN A 23 8.71 -3.93 0.67
N PRO A 24 8.84 -5.23 0.99
CA PRO A 24 8.42 -5.72 2.31
C PRO A 24 9.14 -5.00 3.45
N LYS A 25 8.44 -4.82 4.54
CA LYS A 25 9.03 -4.18 5.71
C LYS A 25 10.26 -4.95 6.19
N SER A 26 10.19 -6.26 6.15
CA SER A 26 11.32 -7.10 6.54
C SER A 26 12.52 -6.94 5.60
N ARG A 27 12.32 -6.31 4.46
CA ARG A 27 13.35 -6.09 3.46
C ARG A 27 13.64 -4.60 3.30
N GLY A 28 13.38 -3.80 4.33
CA GLY A 28 13.68 -2.37 4.32
C GLY A 28 12.59 -1.48 3.78
N GLY A 29 11.42 -2.02 3.53
CA GLY A 29 10.31 -1.21 3.04
C GLY A 29 9.76 -0.27 4.08
N ARG A 30 9.24 0.86 3.64
CA ARG A 30 8.72 1.89 4.52
C ARG A 30 7.22 2.03 4.39
N ASP A 31 6.63 2.61 5.42
CA ASP A 31 5.22 3.00 5.38
C ASP A 31 5.14 4.35 4.69
N SER A 32 5.12 4.35 3.37
CA SER A 32 5.06 5.57 2.60
C SER A 32 4.05 5.42 1.49
N TRP A 33 3.54 6.55 1.00
CA TRP A 33 2.58 6.53 -0.10
C TRP A 33 3.11 5.75 -1.30
N GLU A 34 4.40 5.85 -1.54
CA GLU A 34 5.02 5.21 -2.69
C GLU A 34 5.24 3.73 -2.50
N ASN A 35 5.16 3.25 -1.28
CA ASN A 35 5.42 1.84 -0.98
C ASN A 35 4.20 1.06 -0.53
N LEU A 36 3.08 1.72 -0.35
CA LEU A 36 1.86 1.05 0.12
C LEU A 36 0.84 1.01 -1.01
N VAL A 37 0.28 -0.15 -1.24
CA VAL A 37 -0.72 -0.33 -2.29
C VAL A 37 -1.86 -1.18 -1.77
N ALA A 38 -3.03 -0.98 -2.37
CA ALA A 38 -4.15 -1.88 -2.12
C ALA A 38 -3.83 -3.23 -2.73
N ALA A 39 -4.17 -4.28 -2.02
CA ALA A 39 -3.96 -5.63 -2.51
C ALA A 39 -5.10 -6.51 -2.03
N CYS A 40 -5.53 -7.43 -2.89
CA CYS A 40 -6.51 -8.40 -2.45
C CYS A 40 -5.81 -9.40 -1.54
N LEU A 41 -6.60 -10.06 -0.70
CA LEU A 41 -6.02 -10.95 0.28
C LEU A 41 -5.21 -12.06 -0.38
N LYS A 42 -5.71 -12.57 -1.49
CA LYS A 42 -5.03 -13.65 -2.20
C LYS A 42 -3.65 -13.23 -2.67
N CYS A 43 -3.55 -12.07 -3.32
CA CYS A 43 -2.26 -11.59 -3.79
C CYS A 43 -1.35 -11.24 -2.63
N ASN A 44 -1.92 -10.63 -1.59
CA ASN A 44 -1.15 -10.25 -0.43
C ASN A 44 -0.49 -11.48 0.21
N ASN A 45 -1.28 -12.53 0.40
CA ASN A 45 -0.77 -13.75 0.99
C ASN A 45 0.24 -14.44 0.09
N LYS A 46 -0.02 -14.43 -1.21
CA LYS A 46 0.88 -15.10 -2.14
C LYS A 46 2.21 -14.38 -2.23
N LYS A 47 2.18 -13.07 -2.19
CA LYS A 47 3.40 -12.29 -2.26
C LYS A 47 4.25 -12.46 -0.99
N GLY A 48 3.59 -12.46 0.18
CA GLY A 48 4.30 -12.59 1.43
C GLY A 48 5.35 -11.49 1.57
N ASP A 49 6.57 -11.88 1.89
CA ASP A 49 7.66 -10.93 2.06
C ASP A 49 8.60 -10.90 0.85
N LYS A 50 8.11 -11.31 -0.30
CA LYS A 50 8.92 -11.30 -1.51
C LYS A 50 8.84 -9.95 -2.21
N THR A 51 9.91 -9.58 -2.89
CA THR A 51 9.89 -8.39 -3.72
C THR A 51 9.24 -8.70 -5.05
N LEU A 52 8.86 -7.65 -5.78
CA LEU A 52 8.23 -7.85 -7.07
C LEU A 52 9.14 -8.57 -8.05
N SER A 53 10.43 -8.25 -8.02
CA SER A 53 11.35 -8.90 -8.94
C SER A 53 11.51 -10.37 -8.59
N GLU A 54 11.41 -10.73 -7.33
CA GLU A 54 11.55 -12.13 -6.93
C GLU A 54 10.38 -12.98 -7.43
N ILE A 55 9.19 -12.42 -7.51
CA ILE A 55 8.04 -13.18 -7.96
C ILE A 55 7.57 -12.80 -9.35
N GLY A 56 8.29 -11.88 -10.01
CA GLY A 56 7.98 -11.53 -11.39
C GLY A 56 6.69 -10.76 -11.55
N TRP A 57 6.26 -10.04 -10.53
CA TRP A 57 5.04 -9.25 -10.62
C TRP A 57 5.32 -7.82 -11.00
N THR A 58 4.30 -7.17 -11.56
CA THR A 58 4.35 -5.74 -11.86
C THR A 58 3.14 -5.09 -11.22
N LEU A 59 3.25 -3.78 -11.02
CA LEU A 59 2.15 -2.99 -10.49
C LEU A 59 1.27 -2.50 -11.63
N ASN A 60 -0.04 -2.52 -11.40
CA ASN A 60 -0.98 -2.01 -12.39
C ASN A 60 -1.03 -0.49 -12.40
N PHE A 61 -0.51 0.15 -11.37
CA PHE A 61 -0.46 1.61 -11.29
C PHE A 61 0.73 1.99 -10.42
N SER A 62 1.14 3.24 -10.52
CA SER A 62 2.25 3.75 -9.71
C SER A 62 1.70 4.30 -8.41
N PRO A 63 2.08 3.73 -7.28
CA PRO A 63 1.63 4.25 -6.00
C PRO A 63 2.26 5.62 -5.76
N ARG A 64 1.45 6.55 -5.31
CA ARG A 64 1.92 7.90 -5.07
C ARG A 64 1.02 8.59 -4.08
N MET A 65 1.47 9.75 -3.62
CA MET A 65 0.67 10.55 -2.74
C MET A 65 -0.63 10.94 -3.45
N PRO A 66 -1.76 10.87 -2.75
CA PRO A 66 -3.03 11.21 -3.38
C PRO A 66 -3.05 12.64 -3.89
N ALA A 67 -3.78 12.86 -4.98
CA ALA A 67 -3.92 14.19 -5.56
C ALA A 67 -4.69 15.10 -4.61
N GLY A 68 -4.44 16.41 -4.73
CA GLY A 68 -5.16 17.37 -3.92
C GLY A 68 -4.81 17.31 -2.45
N THR A 69 -3.58 16.98 -2.13
CA THR A 69 -3.17 16.73 -0.76
C THR A 69 -2.36 17.85 -0.15
N ILE A 70 -2.54 19.07 -0.61
CA ILE A 70 -1.80 20.19 -0.05
C ILE A 70 -1.99 20.25 1.46
N TRP A 71 -3.21 20.04 1.90
CA TRP A 71 -3.49 20.04 3.33
C TRP A 71 -2.74 18.90 4.03
N MET A 72 -2.50 17.83 3.34
CA MET A 72 -1.76 16.71 3.92
C MET A 72 -0.28 17.01 3.98
N VAL A 73 0.22 17.73 3.01
CA VAL A 73 1.62 18.12 3.05
C VAL A 73 1.89 18.93 4.31
N ARG A 74 0.97 19.85 4.61
CA ARG A 74 1.12 20.67 5.80
C ARG A 74 1.05 19.84 7.06
N GLY A 75 0.27 18.78 7.04
CA GLY A 75 0.14 17.92 8.18
C GLY A 75 1.01 16.69 8.13
N ALA A 76 1.96 16.64 7.22
CA ALA A 76 2.71 15.44 6.94
C ALA A 76 3.38 14.87 8.19
N GLU A 77 3.92 15.72 9.01
CA GLU A 77 4.62 15.26 10.20
C GLU A 77 3.66 14.68 11.22
N ARG A 78 2.37 15.01 11.11
CA ARG A 78 1.37 14.47 12.01
C ARG A 78 0.44 13.51 11.31
N PHE A 79 0.66 13.31 10.03
CA PHE A 79 -0.23 12.48 9.23
C PHE A 79 -0.11 11.01 9.59
N GLU A 80 1.09 10.58 9.88
CA GLU A 80 1.32 9.18 10.18
C GLU A 80 0.51 8.67 11.36
N PRO A 81 0.37 9.40 12.43
CA PRO A 81 -0.49 8.93 13.51
C PRO A 81 -1.93 8.72 13.06
N GLU A 82 -2.39 9.55 12.13
CA GLU A 82 -3.74 9.38 11.60
C GLU A 82 -3.83 8.20 10.67
N TRP A 83 -2.72 7.89 10.03
CA TRP A 83 -2.63 6.72 9.18
C TRP A 83 -2.74 5.45 9.99
N ASP A 84 -2.11 5.44 11.14
CA ASP A 84 -1.94 4.22 11.91
C ASP A 84 -3.23 3.43 12.10
N PRO A 85 -4.34 4.04 12.43
CA PRO A 85 -5.57 3.25 12.58
C PRO A 85 -5.92 2.50 11.31
N TYR A 86 -5.77 3.14 10.17
CA TYR A 86 -6.07 2.48 8.91
C TYR A 86 -5.06 1.42 8.59
N LEU A 87 -3.80 1.76 8.76
CA LEU A 87 -2.75 0.80 8.47
C LEU A 87 -2.81 -0.37 9.43
N GLY A 88 -3.14 -0.11 10.67
CA GLY A 88 -3.28 -1.16 11.65
C GLY A 88 -4.37 -2.14 11.27
N LEU A 89 -5.49 -1.64 10.80
CA LEU A 89 -6.57 -2.48 10.36
C LEU A 89 -6.19 -3.26 9.12
N ALA A 90 -5.59 -2.57 8.17
CA ALA A 90 -5.25 -3.20 6.90
C ALA A 90 -4.11 -4.18 7.05
N ARG A 91 -3.23 -3.92 7.97
CA ARG A 91 -2.08 -4.80 8.15
C ARG A 91 -2.44 -6.12 8.76
N ALA A 92 -3.65 -6.26 9.16
CA ALA A 92 -4.10 -7.58 9.57
C ALA A 92 -3.85 -8.59 8.46
N ALA A 93 -3.66 -8.08 7.28
CA ALA A 93 -3.38 -8.93 6.14
C ALA A 93 -1.89 -9.22 5.98
#